data_7d2727985e43d42b63f6c14d1421f0e1
#
_entry.id   7d2727985e43d42b63f6c14d1421f0e1
#
_cell.length_a   1.000
_cell.length_b   1.000
_cell.length_c   1.000
_cell.angle_alpha   90.00
_cell.angle_beta   90.00
_cell.angle_gamma   90.00
#
_symmetry.space_group_name_H-M   'P 1'
#
loop_
_entity.id
_entity.type
_entity.pdbx_description
1 polymer ?
#
loop_
_entity_poly.entity_id
_entity_poly.type
_entity_poly.pdbx_seq_one_letter_code
_entity_poly.pdbx_strand_id
1 'polypeptide(L)'
;MEILNQKRNQIIALFALLAVGMIAFTIYRFVDNLKYDSTILVYAIPDSLTVSYDTIKDQKVTTRAKHAVKSGSYTYTFRAKGFADHQVKLDLKPGEEKKLFFAMKPLTEEAKREAKKEKYNDIREAIGGHEATQGGAKISQESPLINKLPHYSRWFYIVTCNPYRTTDRSNRLGVCIVTTDKTSQSQVDQALNYIKKHDKDIDKYDIKINGKIYPTTEELEKKRVVPCGGNNPPWCYMYTDI
;
A
#
# COMPACT_ATOMS: atom_id res chain seq x y z
N MET A 1 77.43 -17.04 -10.23
CA MET A 1 76.46 -17.29 -9.15
C MET A 1 75.63 -16.05 -8.76
N GLU A 2 76.16 -14.87 -8.73
CA GLU A 2 75.48 -13.62 -8.36
C GLU A 2 74.25 -13.29 -9.26
N ILE A 3 74.42 -13.39 -10.59
CA ILE A 3 73.36 -13.07 -11.57
C ILE A 3 72.12 -13.97 -11.41
N LEU A 4 72.31 -15.22 -11.05
CA LEU A 4 71.18 -16.17 -10.79
C LEU A 4 70.42 -15.83 -9.50
N ASN A 5 71.13 -15.38 -8.47
CA ASN A 5 70.52 -14.93 -7.21
C ASN A 5 69.72 -13.65 -7.40
N GLN A 6 70.23 -12.69 -8.20
CA GLN A 6 69.57 -11.45 -8.50
C GLN A 6 68.25 -11.66 -9.26
N LYS A 7 68.26 -12.52 -10.29
CA LYS A 7 67.03 -12.87 -11.03
C LYS A 7 66.02 -13.60 -10.14
N ARG A 8 66.44 -14.51 -9.25
CA ARG A 8 65.56 -15.17 -8.30
C ARG A 8 64.90 -14.17 -7.33
N ASN A 9 65.66 -13.25 -6.80
CA ASN A 9 65.12 -12.22 -5.90
C ASN A 9 64.15 -11.28 -6.62
N GLN A 10 64.38 -10.94 -7.88
CA GLN A 10 63.42 -10.14 -8.69
C GLN A 10 62.10 -10.90 -8.92
N ILE A 11 62.17 -12.20 -9.19
CA ILE A 11 60.97 -13.05 -9.37
C ILE A 11 60.18 -13.13 -8.06
N ILE A 12 60.88 -13.33 -6.94
CA ILE A 12 60.21 -13.39 -5.61
C ILE A 12 59.55 -12.04 -5.28
N ALA A 13 60.23 -10.91 -5.57
CA ALA A 13 59.65 -9.58 -5.34
C ALA A 13 58.41 -9.34 -6.22
N LEU A 14 58.44 -9.80 -7.47
CA LEU A 14 57.29 -9.70 -8.37
C LEU A 14 56.08 -10.49 -7.84
N PHE A 15 56.28 -11.73 -7.39
CA PHE A 15 55.21 -12.55 -6.80
C PHE A 15 54.72 -11.99 -5.50
N ALA A 16 55.56 -11.41 -4.66
CA ALA A 16 55.13 -10.71 -3.45
C ALA A 16 54.23 -9.50 -3.76
N LEU A 17 54.60 -8.71 -4.76
CA LEU A 17 53.80 -7.55 -5.22
C LEU A 17 52.44 -7.99 -5.76
N LEU A 18 52.37 -9.05 -6.55
CA LEU A 18 51.11 -9.61 -7.05
C LEU A 18 50.23 -10.13 -5.92
N ALA A 19 50.82 -10.81 -4.94
CA ALA A 19 50.08 -11.32 -3.78
C ALA A 19 49.47 -10.17 -2.93
N VAL A 20 50.25 -9.12 -2.67
CA VAL A 20 49.79 -7.90 -1.99
C VAL A 20 48.64 -7.23 -2.78
N GLY A 21 48.79 -7.12 -4.09
CA GLY A 21 47.75 -6.57 -4.98
C GLY A 21 46.46 -7.34 -4.94
N MET A 22 46.54 -8.69 -4.97
CA MET A 22 45.35 -9.55 -4.85
C MET A 22 44.68 -9.42 -3.48
N ILE A 23 45.46 -9.37 -2.40
CA ILE A 23 44.90 -9.17 -1.05
C ILE A 23 44.21 -7.82 -0.95
N ALA A 24 44.85 -6.74 -1.40
CA ALA A 24 44.28 -5.40 -1.41
C ALA A 24 42.98 -5.32 -2.24
N PHE A 25 42.94 -5.97 -3.41
CA PHE A 25 41.75 -6.08 -4.25
C PHE A 25 40.64 -6.85 -3.58
N THR A 26 40.97 -7.96 -2.91
CA THR A 26 40.00 -8.77 -2.19
C THR A 26 39.39 -8.02 -1.02
N ILE A 27 40.19 -7.31 -0.23
CA ILE A 27 39.74 -6.46 0.86
C ILE A 27 38.86 -5.32 0.32
N TYR A 28 39.27 -4.67 -0.76
CA TYR A 28 38.48 -3.61 -1.40
C TYR A 28 37.10 -4.11 -1.82
N ARG A 29 37.05 -5.26 -2.51
CA ARG A 29 35.78 -5.93 -2.91
C ARG A 29 34.92 -6.31 -1.71
N PHE A 30 35.52 -6.81 -0.65
CA PHE A 30 34.81 -7.19 0.57
C PHE A 30 34.20 -5.96 1.26
N VAL A 31 34.96 -4.88 1.42
CA VAL A 31 34.49 -3.62 2.01
C VAL A 31 33.40 -2.98 1.14
N ASP A 32 33.50 -3.06 -0.18
CA ASP A 32 32.51 -2.51 -1.10
C ASP A 32 31.19 -3.31 -1.04
N ASN A 33 31.25 -4.63 -0.91
CA ASN A 33 30.09 -5.48 -0.71
C ASN A 33 29.39 -5.24 0.65
N LEU A 34 30.14 -4.87 1.70
CA LEU A 34 29.56 -4.53 3.00
C LEU A 34 28.76 -3.22 2.99
N LYS A 35 28.90 -2.38 1.95
CA LYS A 35 28.12 -1.14 1.80
C LYS A 35 26.68 -1.42 1.37
N TYR A 36 26.40 -2.58 0.78
CA TYR A 36 25.10 -2.95 0.24
C TYR A 36 24.60 -4.19 0.95
N ASP A 37 24.05 -3.98 2.13
CA ASP A 37 23.64 -5.03 3.06
C ASP A 37 22.14 -5.27 3.10
N SER A 38 21.38 -4.59 2.25
CA SER A 38 19.94 -4.72 2.12
C SER A 38 19.52 -4.78 0.66
N THR A 39 18.27 -5.09 0.39
CA THR A 39 17.78 -5.28 -0.98
C THR A 39 16.43 -4.61 -1.18
N ILE A 40 16.26 -3.94 -2.30
CA ILE A 40 14.94 -3.52 -2.78
C ILE A 40 14.54 -4.32 -4.01
N LEU A 41 13.30 -4.79 -4.05
CA LEU A 41 12.68 -5.41 -5.22
C LEU A 41 11.64 -4.43 -5.76
N VAL A 42 11.89 -3.88 -6.95
CA VAL A 42 11.09 -2.79 -7.50
C VAL A 42 10.11 -3.30 -8.53
N TYR A 43 8.82 -2.99 -8.35
CA TYR A 43 7.75 -3.14 -9.33
C TYR A 43 7.29 -1.75 -9.73
N ALA A 44 7.80 -1.23 -10.83
CA ALA A 44 7.58 0.15 -11.22
C ALA A 44 7.22 0.30 -12.69
N ILE A 45 6.49 1.37 -13.01
CA ILE A 45 6.25 1.86 -14.35
C ILE A 45 6.86 3.26 -14.45
N PRO A 46 7.79 3.49 -15.38
CA PRO A 46 8.32 2.59 -16.42
C PRO A 46 9.31 1.55 -15.86
N ASP A 47 9.75 0.61 -16.72
CA ASP A 47 10.62 -0.52 -16.35
C ASP A 47 12.10 -0.17 -16.18
N SER A 48 12.54 0.96 -16.70
CA SER A 48 13.92 1.44 -16.61
C SER A 48 13.95 2.81 -15.94
N LEU A 49 14.58 2.87 -14.79
CA LEU A 49 14.70 4.09 -13.98
C LEU A 49 16.11 4.22 -13.42
N THR A 50 16.39 5.39 -12.87
CA THR A 50 17.53 5.61 -11.99
C THR A 50 17.04 5.91 -10.58
N VAL A 51 17.83 5.54 -9.58
CA VAL A 51 17.59 5.86 -8.19
C VAL A 51 18.76 6.60 -7.60
N SER A 52 18.45 7.61 -6.80
CA SER A 52 19.44 8.36 -6.02
C SER A 52 19.02 8.35 -4.56
N TYR A 53 19.95 8.09 -3.65
CA TYR A 53 19.78 8.13 -2.20
C TYR A 53 21.13 8.28 -1.51
N ASP A 54 21.19 8.93 -0.36
CA ASP A 54 22.44 9.23 0.35
C ASP A 54 23.49 9.85 -0.59
N THR A 55 24.65 9.23 -0.69
CA THR A 55 25.76 9.60 -1.60
C THR A 55 25.66 8.96 -2.99
N ILE A 56 24.74 8.01 -3.17
CA ILE A 56 24.55 7.26 -4.42
C ILE A 56 23.68 8.08 -5.36
N LYS A 57 24.20 8.30 -6.58
CA LYS A 57 23.51 9.06 -7.63
C LYS A 57 23.27 8.19 -8.85
N ASP A 58 22.07 8.26 -9.40
CA ASP A 58 21.67 7.73 -10.71
C ASP A 58 22.03 6.25 -10.93
N GLN A 59 21.95 5.44 -9.86
CA GLN A 59 22.07 3.99 -9.96
C GLN A 59 20.92 3.45 -10.83
N LYS A 60 21.25 2.69 -11.86
CA LYS A 60 20.25 2.06 -12.74
C LYS A 60 19.45 1.01 -11.98
N VAL A 61 18.14 1.08 -12.13
CA VAL A 61 17.17 0.17 -11.54
C VAL A 61 16.24 -0.36 -12.62
N THR A 62 16.06 -1.66 -12.64
CA THR A 62 15.12 -2.32 -13.54
C THR A 62 13.98 -2.92 -12.73
N THR A 63 12.76 -2.81 -13.22
CA THR A 63 11.60 -3.43 -12.57
C THR A 63 11.73 -4.95 -12.50
N ARG A 64 11.11 -5.58 -11.50
CA ARG A 64 11.15 -7.03 -11.20
C ARG A 64 12.56 -7.59 -10.89
N ALA A 65 13.51 -6.72 -10.64
CA ALA A 65 14.87 -7.09 -10.27
C ALA A 65 15.18 -6.69 -8.83
N LYS A 66 16.02 -7.49 -8.19
CA LYS A 66 16.58 -7.16 -6.88
C LYS A 66 17.75 -6.23 -7.05
N HIS A 67 17.74 -5.13 -6.30
CA HIS A 67 18.81 -4.15 -6.29
C HIS A 67 19.39 -4.07 -4.89
N ALA A 68 20.68 -4.32 -4.78
CA ALA A 68 21.41 -4.16 -3.54
C ALA A 68 21.49 -2.68 -3.16
N VAL A 69 21.13 -2.37 -1.93
CA VAL A 69 21.10 -1.01 -1.37
C VAL A 69 21.69 -1.01 0.03
N LYS A 70 22.02 0.17 0.51
CA LYS A 70 22.56 0.38 1.85
C LYS A 70 21.43 0.37 2.88
N SER A 71 21.59 -0.33 4.01
CA SER A 71 20.69 -0.23 5.14
C SER A 71 20.71 1.17 5.77
N GLY A 72 19.63 1.53 6.44
CA GLY A 72 19.45 2.83 7.07
C GLY A 72 18.15 3.52 6.63
N SER A 73 17.94 4.72 7.14
CA SER A 73 16.76 5.53 6.83
C SER A 73 17.09 6.58 5.78
N TYR A 74 16.69 6.34 4.53
CA TYR A 74 16.99 7.22 3.40
C TYR A 74 15.74 7.57 2.61
N THR A 75 15.78 8.74 1.95
CA THR A 75 14.80 9.10 0.93
C THR A 75 15.35 8.68 -0.44
N TYR A 76 14.68 7.72 -1.05
CA TYR A 76 14.98 7.23 -2.38
C TYR A 76 14.22 8.07 -3.40
N THR A 77 14.93 8.65 -4.35
CA THR A 77 14.36 9.41 -5.48
C THR A 77 14.53 8.63 -6.76
N PHE A 78 13.43 8.15 -7.31
CA PHE A 78 13.40 7.44 -8.59
C PHE A 78 13.10 8.41 -9.72
N ARG A 79 13.86 8.29 -10.83
CA ARG A 79 13.74 9.14 -12.01
C ARG A 79 13.64 8.32 -13.28
N ALA A 80 12.83 8.79 -14.21
CA ALA A 80 12.75 8.28 -15.57
C ALA A 80 12.43 9.41 -16.56
N LYS A 81 12.96 9.31 -17.77
CA LYS A 81 12.77 10.36 -18.79
C LYS A 81 11.29 10.55 -19.12
N GLY A 82 10.80 11.77 -18.99
CA GLY A 82 9.40 12.12 -19.28
C GLY A 82 8.41 11.82 -18.17
N PHE A 83 8.88 11.38 -16.99
CA PHE A 83 8.06 11.14 -15.81
C PHE A 83 8.44 12.11 -14.68
N ALA A 84 7.50 12.34 -13.78
CA ALA A 84 7.79 13.07 -12.54
C ALA A 84 8.62 12.21 -11.60
N ASP A 85 9.52 12.84 -10.85
CA ASP A 85 10.28 12.17 -9.81
C ASP A 85 9.34 11.50 -8.79
N HIS A 86 9.65 10.26 -8.42
CA HIS A 86 8.94 9.54 -7.36
C HIS A 86 9.86 9.40 -6.15
N GLN A 87 9.38 9.87 -4.99
CA GLN A 87 10.14 9.81 -3.75
C GLN A 87 9.48 8.90 -2.74
N VAL A 88 10.28 8.07 -2.09
CA VAL A 88 9.83 7.20 -1.01
C VAL A 88 10.89 7.18 0.11
N LYS A 89 10.44 7.35 1.35
CA LYS A 89 11.30 7.19 2.52
C LYS A 89 11.26 5.72 2.95
N LEU A 90 12.43 5.11 3.02
CA LEU A 90 12.59 3.72 3.47
C LEU A 90 13.51 3.70 4.68
N ASP A 91 13.14 2.87 5.65
CA ASP A 91 13.97 2.48 6.77
C ASP A 91 14.26 0.98 6.60
N LEU A 92 15.51 0.66 6.26
CA LEU A 92 15.93 -0.71 5.94
C LEU A 92 16.93 -1.19 6.98
N LYS A 93 16.70 -2.36 7.54
CA LYS A 93 17.64 -3.03 8.41
C LYS A 93 18.64 -3.87 7.59
N PRO A 94 19.85 -4.11 8.11
CA PRO A 94 20.77 -5.04 7.48
C PRO A 94 20.12 -6.41 7.18
N GLY A 95 20.27 -6.89 5.96
CA GLY A 95 19.67 -8.15 5.48
C GLY A 95 18.19 -8.04 5.08
N GLU A 96 17.54 -6.87 5.22
CA GLU A 96 16.13 -6.71 4.87
C GLU A 96 15.91 -6.65 3.35
N GLU A 97 14.86 -7.33 2.88
CA GLU A 97 14.33 -7.19 1.53
C GLU A 97 13.02 -6.41 1.56
N LYS A 98 12.95 -5.28 0.86
CA LYS A 98 11.75 -4.46 0.74
C LYS A 98 11.20 -4.48 -0.68
N LYS A 99 9.90 -4.76 -0.83
CA LYS A 99 9.19 -4.65 -2.12
C LYS A 99 8.60 -3.27 -2.28
N LEU A 100 8.82 -2.65 -3.43
CA LEU A 100 8.30 -1.34 -3.79
C LEU A 100 7.37 -1.48 -4.98
N PHE A 101 6.18 -0.89 -4.90
CA PHE A 101 5.14 -0.93 -5.92
C PHE A 101 4.70 0.49 -6.22
N PHE A 102 4.98 1.02 -7.42
CA PHE A 102 4.55 2.36 -7.80
C PHE A 102 4.50 2.57 -9.31
N ALA A 103 3.62 3.46 -9.75
CA ALA A 103 3.61 3.98 -11.11
C ALA A 103 3.99 5.46 -11.07
N MET A 104 5.02 5.85 -11.83
CA MET A 104 5.43 7.25 -11.93
C MET A 104 4.43 8.03 -12.78
N LYS A 105 4.15 9.27 -12.40
CA LYS A 105 3.24 10.16 -13.16
C LYS A 105 3.91 10.59 -14.47
N PRO A 106 3.33 10.25 -15.64
CA PRO A 106 3.88 10.69 -16.92
C PRO A 106 3.65 12.18 -17.13
N LEU A 107 4.68 12.89 -17.62
CA LEU A 107 4.66 14.32 -17.91
C LEU A 107 4.57 14.62 -19.40
N THR A 108 5.06 13.71 -20.26
CA THR A 108 5.06 13.88 -21.73
C THR A 108 4.10 12.90 -22.39
N GLU A 109 3.72 13.17 -23.64
CA GLU A 109 2.85 12.25 -24.40
C GLU A 109 3.54 10.91 -24.72
N GLU A 110 4.87 10.93 -24.91
CA GLU A 110 5.66 9.70 -25.06
C GLU A 110 5.61 8.85 -23.78
N ALA A 111 5.76 9.49 -22.61
CA ALA A 111 5.70 8.80 -21.32
C ALA A 111 4.29 8.26 -21.04
N LYS A 112 3.23 8.97 -21.44
CA LYS A 112 1.85 8.48 -21.34
C LYS A 112 1.63 7.24 -22.22
N ARG A 113 2.15 7.25 -23.45
CA ARG A 113 2.10 6.08 -24.34
C ARG A 113 2.93 4.92 -23.77
N GLU A 114 4.13 5.20 -23.27
CA GLU A 114 4.97 4.18 -22.62
C GLU A 114 4.23 3.52 -21.44
N ALA A 115 3.68 4.30 -20.53
CA ALA A 115 2.99 3.81 -19.34
C ALA A 115 1.76 2.93 -19.65
N LYS A 116 1.16 3.06 -20.83
CA LYS A 116 -0.02 2.29 -21.28
C LYS A 116 0.31 0.97 -21.97
N LYS A 117 1.57 0.68 -22.26
CA LYS A 117 1.96 -0.54 -22.98
C LYS A 117 1.51 -1.80 -22.24
N GLU A 118 1.13 -2.82 -23.00
CA GLU A 118 0.66 -4.11 -22.48
C GLU A 118 1.69 -4.85 -21.63
N LYS A 119 2.98 -4.65 -21.92
CA LYS A 119 4.08 -5.22 -21.13
C LYS A 119 4.05 -4.87 -19.63
N TYR A 120 3.24 -3.88 -19.25
CA TYR A 120 3.07 -3.46 -17.84
C TYR A 120 1.77 -3.95 -17.20
N ASN A 121 0.97 -4.80 -17.87
CA ASN A 121 -0.32 -5.24 -17.32
C ASN A 121 -0.15 -5.91 -15.96
N ASP A 122 0.76 -6.86 -15.86
CA ASP A 122 1.05 -7.58 -14.63
C ASP A 122 1.68 -6.69 -13.53
N ILE A 123 2.45 -5.66 -13.91
CA ILE A 123 2.95 -4.67 -12.94
C ILE A 123 1.79 -3.82 -12.42
N ARG A 124 0.85 -3.39 -13.28
CA ARG A 124 -0.35 -2.66 -12.87
C ARG A 124 -1.21 -3.49 -11.91
N GLU A 125 -1.39 -4.77 -12.20
CA GLU A 125 -2.11 -5.70 -11.31
C GLU A 125 -1.39 -5.84 -9.96
N ALA A 126 -0.06 -5.98 -9.96
CA ALA A 126 0.72 -6.07 -8.74
C ALA A 126 0.65 -4.79 -7.89
N ILE A 127 0.71 -3.61 -8.54
CA ILE A 127 0.54 -2.30 -7.87
C ILE A 127 -0.87 -2.20 -7.28
N GLY A 128 -1.91 -2.47 -8.07
CA GLY A 128 -3.31 -2.41 -7.63
C GLY A 128 -3.59 -3.39 -6.49
N GLY A 129 -3.06 -4.61 -6.56
CA GLY A 129 -3.17 -5.61 -5.49
C GLY A 129 -2.48 -5.15 -4.19
N HIS A 130 -1.31 -4.53 -4.31
CA HIS A 130 -0.60 -3.98 -3.16
C HIS A 130 -1.35 -2.80 -2.51
N GLU A 131 -1.85 -1.87 -3.31
CA GLU A 131 -2.67 -0.73 -2.85
C GLU A 131 -3.96 -1.21 -2.18
N ALA A 132 -4.65 -2.20 -2.76
CA ALA A 132 -5.83 -2.81 -2.19
C ALA A 132 -5.52 -3.48 -0.83
N THR A 133 -4.39 -4.18 -0.72
CA THR A 133 -3.95 -4.83 0.53
C THR A 133 -3.63 -3.79 1.60
N GLN A 134 -2.90 -2.73 1.25
CA GLN A 134 -2.59 -1.64 2.19
C GLN A 134 -3.85 -0.87 2.59
N GLY A 135 -4.72 -0.58 1.62
CA GLY A 135 -6.02 0.04 1.87
C GLY A 135 -6.87 -0.81 2.83
N GLY A 136 -6.95 -2.12 2.58
CA GLY A 136 -7.65 -3.06 3.46
C GLY A 136 -7.07 -3.10 4.87
N ALA A 137 -5.75 -3.13 5.03
CA ALA A 137 -5.10 -3.09 6.33
C ALA A 137 -5.37 -1.79 7.09
N LYS A 138 -5.32 -0.65 6.41
CA LYS A 138 -5.65 0.66 6.99
C LYS A 138 -7.11 0.72 7.44
N ILE A 139 -8.04 0.31 6.56
CA ILE A 139 -9.47 0.23 6.85
C ILE A 139 -9.71 -0.65 8.08
N SER A 140 -9.04 -1.80 8.17
CA SER A 140 -9.17 -2.74 9.28
C SER A 140 -8.68 -2.14 10.61
N GLN A 141 -7.64 -1.31 10.58
CA GLN A 141 -7.15 -0.59 11.78
C GLN A 141 -8.07 0.55 12.20
N GLU A 142 -8.54 1.34 11.23
CA GLU A 142 -9.41 2.50 11.48
C GLU A 142 -10.87 2.13 11.78
N SER A 143 -11.26 0.91 11.44
CA SER A 143 -12.65 0.44 11.51
C SER A 143 -12.76 -0.93 12.16
N PRO A 144 -12.72 -1.01 13.51
CA PRO A 144 -12.73 -2.28 14.25
C PRO A 144 -13.94 -3.18 13.93
N LEU A 145 -15.07 -2.59 13.57
CA LEU A 145 -16.27 -3.32 13.14
C LEU A 145 -15.98 -4.22 11.93
N ILE A 146 -15.20 -3.75 10.95
CA ILE A 146 -14.94 -4.50 9.71
C ILE A 146 -14.27 -5.86 9.99
N ASN A 147 -13.44 -5.94 11.03
CA ASN A 147 -12.82 -7.20 11.47
C ASN A 147 -13.81 -8.19 12.09
N LYS A 148 -15.04 -7.76 12.37
CA LYS A 148 -16.10 -8.56 12.95
C LYS A 148 -17.19 -8.93 11.94
N LEU A 149 -17.03 -8.50 10.70
CA LEU A 149 -17.94 -8.82 9.61
C LEU A 149 -17.40 -9.96 8.73
N PRO A 150 -18.24 -10.79 8.13
CA PRO A 150 -19.70 -10.79 8.24
C PRO A 150 -20.19 -11.28 9.61
N HIS A 151 -21.30 -10.70 10.10
CA HIS A 151 -21.98 -11.17 11.31
C HIS A 151 -23.34 -11.74 10.94
N TYR A 152 -23.62 -12.96 11.39
CA TYR A 152 -24.88 -13.65 11.15
C TYR A 152 -25.61 -13.90 12.47
N SER A 153 -26.85 -13.45 12.55
CA SER A 153 -27.79 -13.79 13.63
C SER A 153 -29.00 -14.56 13.08
N ARG A 154 -29.86 -15.00 13.94
CA ARG A 154 -31.12 -15.66 13.52
C ARG A 154 -32.04 -14.73 12.72
N TRP A 155 -31.95 -13.40 12.96
CA TRP A 155 -32.95 -12.43 12.48
C TRP A 155 -32.36 -11.42 11.48
N PHE A 156 -31.04 -11.26 11.45
CA PHE A 156 -30.37 -10.33 10.56
C PHE A 156 -28.95 -10.80 10.27
N TYR A 157 -28.39 -10.31 9.21
CA TYR A 157 -26.95 -10.38 8.99
C TYR A 157 -26.39 -9.01 8.64
N ILE A 158 -25.14 -8.78 9.00
CA ILE A 158 -24.40 -7.54 8.76
C ILE A 158 -23.19 -7.89 7.92
N VAL A 159 -23.05 -7.21 6.79
CA VAL A 159 -21.95 -7.43 5.84
C VAL A 159 -21.40 -6.11 5.36
N THR A 160 -20.17 -6.13 4.85
CA THR A 160 -19.67 -5.00 4.07
C THR A 160 -20.40 -4.92 2.74
N CYS A 161 -20.71 -3.71 2.28
CA CYS A 161 -21.31 -3.50 0.97
C CYS A 161 -20.72 -2.25 0.31
N ASN A 162 -20.94 -2.11 -1.00
CA ASN A 162 -20.48 -0.93 -1.70
C ASN A 162 -21.13 0.33 -1.11
N PRO A 163 -20.34 1.36 -0.76
CA PRO A 163 -20.87 2.64 -0.33
C PRO A 163 -21.72 3.24 -1.46
N TYR A 164 -22.69 4.08 -1.09
CA TYR A 164 -23.39 4.85 -2.11
C TYR A 164 -22.42 5.83 -2.78
N ARG A 165 -22.47 5.91 -4.10
CA ARG A 165 -21.78 6.94 -4.90
C ARG A 165 -22.52 8.30 -4.78
N THR A 166 -22.99 8.69 -3.61
CA THR A 166 -23.55 10.02 -3.40
C THR A 166 -22.44 10.94 -2.91
N THR A 167 -22.46 12.15 -3.40
CA THR A 167 -21.38 13.13 -3.32
C THR A 167 -20.81 13.35 -1.92
N ASP A 168 -21.61 13.21 -0.87
CA ASP A 168 -21.21 13.55 0.50
C ASP A 168 -20.69 12.36 1.33
N ARG A 169 -20.90 11.12 0.84
CA ARG A 169 -20.57 9.90 1.58
C ARG A 169 -19.60 8.96 0.84
N SER A 170 -18.97 9.45 -0.24
CA SER A 170 -18.14 8.63 -1.13
C SER A 170 -16.92 8.00 -0.45
N ASN A 171 -16.50 8.52 0.70
CA ASN A 171 -15.32 8.04 1.45
C ASN A 171 -15.68 7.17 2.66
N ARG A 172 -16.96 6.88 2.89
CA ARG A 172 -17.40 6.06 4.02
C ARG A 172 -17.46 4.59 3.62
N LEU A 173 -17.17 3.73 4.58
CA LEU A 173 -17.31 2.28 4.38
C LEU A 173 -18.78 1.88 4.41
N GLY A 174 -19.22 1.15 3.40
CA GLY A 174 -20.57 0.63 3.34
C GLY A 174 -20.75 -0.56 4.28
N VAL A 175 -21.76 -0.48 5.17
CA VAL A 175 -22.20 -1.57 6.04
C VAL A 175 -23.66 -1.85 5.77
N CYS A 176 -23.98 -3.06 5.32
CA CYS A 176 -25.35 -3.46 5.02
C CYS A 176 -25.91 -4.34 6.13
N ILE A 177 -27.05 -3.94 6.67
CA ILE A 177 -27.90 -4.75 7.55
C ILE A 177 -29.00 -5.33 6.68
N VAL A 178 -29.08 -6.64 6.63
CA VAL A 178 -30.16 -7.37 5.94
C VAL A 178 -30.92 -8.18 6.97
N THR A 179 -32.22 -7.95 7.04
CA THR A 179 -33.13 -8.65 7.97
C THR A 179 -33.91 -9.70 7.21
N THR A 180 -34.37 -10.73 7.94
CA THR A 180 -35.24 -11.78 7.39
C THR A 180 -36.67 -11.30 7.26
N ASP A 181 -37.52 -12.08 6.62
CA ASP A 181 -38.85 -11.84 6.01
C ASP A 181 -39.83 -10.87 6.68
N LYS A 182 -39.72 -10.55 7.95
CA LYS A 182 -40.55 -9.54 8.63
C LYS A 182 -39.64 -8.66 9.47
N THR A 183 -39.13 -7.59 8.86
CA THR A 183 -38.31 -6.59 9.55
C THR A 183 -39.12 -5.96 10.68
N SER A 184 -38.76 -6.30 11.92
CA SER A 184 -39.22 -5.55 13.09
C SER A 184 -38.22 -4.50 13.47
N GLN A 185 -38.66 -3.38 14.03
CA GLN A 185 -37.76 -2.34 14.56
C GLN A 185 -36.77 -2.94 15.57
N SER A 186 -37.22 -3.88 16.39
CA SER A 186 -36.34 -4.57 17.34
C SER A 186 -35.15 -5.29 16.69
N GLN A 187 -35.33 -5.86 15.50
CA GLN A 187 -34.22 -6.52 14.77
C GLN A 187 -33.22 -5.51 14.24
N VAL A 188 -33.70 -4.37 13.76
CA VAL A 188 -32.83 -3.24 13.32
C VAL A 188 -32.06 -2.69 14.51
N ASP A 189 -32.74 -2.47 15.64
CA ASP A 189 -32.09 -1.96 16.86
C ASP A 189 -31.02 -2.93 17.40
N GLN A 190 -31.29 -4.23 17.35
CA GLN A 190 -30.27 -5.25 17.69
C GLN A 190 -29.06 -5.20 16.77
N ALA A 191 -29.26 -5.04 15.47
CA ALA A 191 -28.17 -4.93 14.50
C ALA A 191 -27.37 -3.64 14.71
N LEU A 192 -28.04 -2.50 14.92
CA LEU A 192 -27.40 -1.23 15.22
C LEU A 192 -26.63 -1.26 16.55
N ASN A 193 -27.21 -1.92 17.58
CA ASN A 193 -26.51 -2.11 18.85
C ASN A 193 -25.27 -3.00 18.72
N TYR A 194 -25.32 -4.02 17.85
CA TYR A 194 -24.14 -4.80 17.52
C TYR A 194 -23.04 -3.93 16.90
N ILE A 195 -23.38 -3.07 15.93
CA ILE A 195 -22.44 -2.14 15.29
C ILE A 195 -21.83 -1.22 16.36
N LYS A 196 -22.65 -0.53 17.17
CA LYS A 196 -22.24 0.40 18.23
C LYS A 196 -21.36 -0.27 19.31
N LYS A 197 -21.60 -1.55 19.58
CA LYS A 197 -20.78 -2.32 20.52
C LYS A 197 -19.33 -2.50 20.03
N HIS A 198 -19.16 -2.69 18.73
CA HIS A 198 -17.85 -2.94 18.11
C HIS A 198 -17.17 -1.67 17.61
N ASP A 199 -17.94 -0.63 17.32
CA ASP A 199 -17.41 0.68 16.97
C ASP A 199 -18.38 1.78 17.43
N LYS A 200 -17.90 2.63 18.32
CA LYS A 200 -18.74 3.73 18.88
C LYS A 200 -19.02 4.82 17.86
N ASP A 201 -18.10 5.04 16.93
CA ASP A 201 -18.24 6.03 15.87
C ASP A 201 -18.89 5.41 14.63
N ILE A 202 -20.22 5.30 14.69
CA ILE A 202 -21.00 4.70 13.59
C ILE A 202 -21.13 5.62 12.38
N ASP A 203 -20.88 6.93 12.53
CA ASP A 203 -21.06 7.91 11.47
C ASP A 203 -19.96 7.83 10.40
N LYS A 204 -18.87 7.13 10.68
CA LYS A 204 -17.85 6.80 9.67
C LYS A 204 -18.28 5.71 8.69
N TYR A 205 -19.43 5.06 8.95
CA TYR A 205 -19.99 4.05 8.06
C TYR A 205 -21.19 4.59 7.28
N ASP A 206 -21.33 4.13 6.05
CA ASP A 206 -22.55 4.30 5.27
C ASP A 206 -23.45 3.10 5.51
N ILE A 207 -24.29 3.19 6.54
CA ILE A 207 -25.16 2.09 6.99
C ILE A 207 -26.39 2.02 6.10
N LYS A 208 -26.65 0.84 5.54
CA LYS A 208 -27.83 0.53 4.75
C LYS A 208 -28.64 -0.56 5.44
N ILE A 209 -29.95 -0.32 5.56
CA ILE A 209 -30.89 -1.29 6.10
C ILE A 209 -31.79 -1.75 4.97
N ASN A 210 -31.69 -3.02 4.57
CA ASN A 210 -32.41 -3.59 3.43
C ASN A 210 -32.34 -2.69 2.17
N GLY A 211 -31.16 -2.16 1.90
CA GLY A 211 -30.87 -1.29 0.74
C GLY A 211 -31.18 0.20 0.92
N LYS A 212 -31.81 0.63 2.04
CA LYS A 212 -32.05 2.06 2.32
C LYS A 212 -31.01 2.62 3.28
N ILE A 213 -30.63 3.91 3.08
CA ILE A 213 -29.61 4.59 3.89
C ILE A 213 -30.17 4.86 5.28
N TYR A 214 -29.37 4.55 6.31
CA TYR A 214 -29.65 4.97 7.68
C TYR A 214 -29.03 6.35 7.90
N PRO A 215 -29.77 7.31 8.50
CA PRO A 215 -29.28 8.66 8.72
C PRO A 215 -28.10 8.68 9.72
N THR A 216 -27.19 9.64 9.54
CA THR A 216 -26.10 9.90 10.49
C THR A 216 -26.64 10.53 11.78
N THR A 217 -25.85 10.48 12.86
CA THR A 217 -26.20 11.12 14.13
C THR A 217 -26.47 12.61 13.95
N GLU A 218 -25.64 13.31 13.15
CA GLU A 218 -25.83 14.73 12.85
C GLU A 218 -27.13 15.02 12.07
N GLU A 219 -27.49 14.13 11.13
CA GLU A 219 -28.76 14.23 10.40
C GLU A 219 -29.96 13.96 11.30
N LEU A 220 -29.83 13.04 12.27
CA LEU A 220 -30.88 12.76 13.27
C LEU A 220 -31.06 13.90 14.25
N GLU A 221 -30.01 14.64 14.60
CA GLU A 221 -30.07 15.77 15.51
C GLU A 221 -30.60 17.05 14.84
N LYS A 222 -30.20 17.29 13.58
CA LYS A 222 -30.58 18.50 12.83
C LYS A 222 -31.95 18.42 12.17
N LYS A 223 -32.45 17.22 11.89
CA LYS A 223 -33.72 17.02 11.21
C LYS A 223 -34.63 16.17 12.08
N ARG A 224 -35.87 16.63 12.24
CA ARG A 224 -36.88 15.79 12.88
C ARG A 224 -37.13 14.58 12.00
N VAL A 225 -36.50 13.48 12.36
CA VAL A 225 -36.67 12.23 11.65
C VAL A 225 -37.95 11.56 12.17
N VAL A 226 -38.96 11.45 11.32
CA VAL A 226 -40.20 10.77 11.65
C VAL A 226 -40.29 9.44 10.92
N PRO A 227 -40.80 8.40 11.56
CA PRO A 227 -41.04 7.14 10.86
C PRO A 227 -41.98 7.38 9.68
N CYS A 228 -41.69 6.78 8.52
CA CYS A 228 -42.59 6.84 7.39
C CYS A 228 -43.91 6.18 7.79
N GLY A 229 -45.01 6.94 7.73
CA GLY A 229 -46.34 6.40 8.04
C GLY A 229 -46.86 5.40 7.01
N GLY A 230 -47.91 4.65 7.36
CA GLY A 230 -48.60 3.73 6.46
C GLY A 230 -47.92 2.37 6.32
N ASN A 231 -47.98 1.76 5.12
CA ASN A 231 -47.43 0.45 4.82
C ASN A 231 -45.88 0.43 4.64
N ASN A 232 -45.19 1.49 5.02
CA ASN A 232 -43.75 1.53 4.96
C ASN A 232 -43.11 0.72 6.08
N PRO A 233 -41.94 0.09 5.84
CA PRO A 233 -41.25 -0.68 6.87
C PRO A 233 -40.90 0.20 8.07
N PRO A 234 -40.86 -0.35 9.31
CA PRO A 234 -40.60 0.39 10.55
C PRO A 234 -39.28 1.20 10.57
N TRP A 235 -38.33 0.82 9.72
CA TRP A 235 -37.02 1.50 9.57
C TRP A 235 -37.01 2.58 8.47
N CYS A 236 -38.18 2.87 7.88
CA CYS A 236 -38.30 4.00 6.95
C CYS A 236 -38.44 5.31 7.74
N TYR A 237 -37.52 6.22 7.52
CA TYR A 237 -37.53 7.55 8.12
C TYR A 237 -37.67 8.61 7.02
N MET A 238 -38.51 9.58 7.24
CA MET A 238 -38.63 10.77 6.42
C MET A 238 -38.00 11.96 7.15
N TYR A 239 -37.25 12.75 6.43
CA TYR A 239 -36.69 13.99 6.95
C TYR A 239 -37.75 15.08 6.81
N THR A 240 -38.14 15.69 7.92
CA THR A 240 -38.94 16.91 7.93
C THR A 240 -38.03 18.02 8.41
N ASP A 241 -37.95 19.12 7.64
CA ASP A 241 -37.29 20.33 8.11
C ASP A 241 -38.06 20.85 9.33
N ILE A 242 -37.28 21.27 10.36
CA ILE A 242 -37.82 21.88 11.59
C ILE A 242 -38.21 23.32 11.29
#